data_d4c457826d1dd090e8df7c8b6ab895b7
#
_entry.id   d4c457826d1dd090e8df7c8b6ab895b7
#
_cell.length_a   1.000
_cell.length_b   1.000
_cell.length_c   1.000
_cell.angle_alpha   90.00
_cell.angle_beta   90.00
_cell.angle_gamma   90.00
#
_symmetry.space_group_name_H-M   'P 1'
#
loop_
_entity.id
_entity.type
_entity.pdbx_description
1 polymer ?
#
loop_
_entity_poly.entity_id
_entity_poly.type
_entity_poly.pdbx_seq_one_letter_code
_entity_poly.pdbx_strand_id
1 'polypeptide(L)'
;MPTLSVSPLRFSRQEVAEVAGLYASNPEYWRAAGEYDPENIRAERVEADLREEAGTPGCEVLLARDGRERLAGILCLLDRHPTDGHPWIGLLMVHGGLRRQGIGRLLASWAEERFREEGRDGIRLAVLENNPGALTFWSSLGWQEIDRRADRKHSRPCIVMHEQLA
;
A
#
# COMPACT_ATOMS: atom_id res chain seq x y z
N MET A 1 -10.65 -14.18 -13.77
CA MET A 1 -9.59 -13.53 -12.97
C MET A 1 -9.47 -12.08 -13.40
N PRO A 2 -9.45 -11.15 -12.45
CA PRO A 2 -9.19 -9.76 -12.81
C PRO A 2 -7.76 -9.63 -13.33
N THR A 3 -7.60 -8.78 -14.35
CA THR A 3 -6.30 -8.47 -14.93
C THR A 3 -5.94 -7.07 -14.50
N LEU A 4 -4.72 -6.89 -13.98
CA LEU A 4 -4.23 -5.59 -13.53
C LEU A 4 -3.05 -5.14 -14.37
N SER A 5 -3.00 -3.85 -14.69
CA SER A 5 -1.79 -3.22 -15.19
C SER A 5 -1.28 -2.26 -14.11
N VAL A 6 0.02 -2.33 -13.84
CA VAL A 6 0.66 -1.54 -12.79
C VAL A 6 1.66 -0.57 -13.43
N SER A 7 1.55 0.71 -13.11
CA SER A 7 2.44 1.74 -13.66
C SER A 7 2.65 2.86 -12.64
N PRO A 8 3.77 3.61 -12.75
CA PRO A 8 4.03 4.72 -11.84
C PRO A 8 2.96 5.80 -11.92
N LEU A 9 2.66 6.41 -10.77
CA LEU A 9 1.82 7.60 -10.70
C LEU A 9 2.52 8.75 -11.41
N ARG A 10 1.84 9.42 -12.34
CA ARG A 10 2.39 10.51 -13.15
C ARG A 10 1.99 11.89 -12.66
N PHE A 11 1.17 11.98 -11.64
CA PHE A 11 0.71 13.24 -11.04
C PHE A 11 -0.06 14.15 -12.00
N SER A 12 -0.71 13.59 -13.02
CA SER A 12 -1.68 14.36 -13.78
C SER A 12 -2.86 14.74 -12.86
N ARG A 13 -3.57 15.80 -13.22
CA ARG A 13 -4.75 16.21 -12.44
C ARG A 13 -5.77 15.08 -12.36
N GLN A 14 -5.95 14.33 -13.45
CA GLN A 14 -6.88 13.21 -13.47
C GLN A 14 -6.43 12.10 -12.54
N GLU A 15 -5.16 11.71 -12.57
CA GLU A 15 -4.65 10.64 -11.72
C GLU A 15 -4.76 11.01 -10.24
N VAL A 16 -4.40 12.24 -9.88
CA VAL A 16 -4.51 12.70 -8.50
C VAL A 16 -5.97 12.67 -8.03
N ALA A 17 -6.90 13.09 -8.88
CA ALA A 17 -8.33 13.05 -8.55
C ALA A 17 -8.82 11.60 -8.37
N GLU A 18 -8.34 10.69 -9.22
CA GLU A 18 -8.68 9.26 -9.09
C GLU A 18 -8.15 8.67 -7.79
N VAL A 19 -6.93 9.02 -7.39
CA VAL A 19 -6.36 8.55 -6.12
C VAL A 19 -7.13 9.10 -4.94
N ALA A 20 -7.50 10.39 -4.98
CA ALA A 20 -8.34 10.98 -3.93
C ALA A 20 -9.67 10.24 -3.82
N GLY A 21 -10.28 9.86 -4.95
CA GLY A 21 -11.49 9.05 -4.98
C GLY A 21 -11.28 7.65 -4.38
N LEU A 22 -10.13 7.04 -4.67
CA LEU A 22 -9.77 5.75 -4.08
C LEU A 22 -9.64 5.86 -2.57
N TYR A 23 -8.97 6.91 -2.08
CA TYR A 23 -8.86 7.18 -0.65
C TYR A 23 -10.24 7.38 -0.02
N ALA A 24 -11.08 8.18 -0.65
CA ALA A 24 -12.44 8.45 -0.15
C ALA A 24 -13.31 7.19 -0.12
N SER A 25 -13.02 6.20 -0.96
CA SER A 25 -13.74 4.93 -0.99
C SER A 25 -13.38 3.99 0.17
N ASN A 26 -12.40 4.39 1.02
CA ASN A 26 -11.92 3.59 2.15
C ASN A 26 -11.98 4.38 3.46
N PRO A 27 -13.15 4.87 3.88
CA PRO A 27 -13.26 5.73 5.07
C PRO A 27 -12.82 5.02 6.35
N GLU A 28 -13.08 3.73 6.47
CA GLU A 28 -12.70 2.97 7.66
C GLU A 28 -11.19 2.89 7.86
N TYR A 29 -10.45 2.74 6.75
CA TYR A 29 -9.00 2.73 6.80
C TYR A 29 -8.47 4.05 7.38
N TRP A 30 -8.93 5.17 6.85
CA TRP A 30 -8.46 6.48 7.30
C TRP A 30 -8.92 6.81 8.71
N ARG A 31 -10.10 6.32 9.11
CA ARG A 31 -10.59 6.49 10.48
C ARG A 31 -9.65 5.78 11.46
N ALA A 32 -9.18 4.59 11.12
CA ALA A 32 -8.23 3.84 11.94
C ALA A 32 -6.82 4.46 11.89
N ALA A 33 -6.37 4.87 10.71
CA ALA A 33 -5.02 5.42 10.52
C ALA A 33 -4.85 6.82 11.11
N GLY A 34 -5.91 7.64 11.06
CA GLY A 34 -5.89 8.99 11.62
C GLY A 34 -5.16 10.03 10.80
N GLU A 35 -4.70 9.69 9.60
CA GLU A 35 -3.91 10.60 8.75
C GLU A 35 -4.78 11.54 7.91
N TYR A 36 -6.01 11.13 7.60
CA TYR A 36 -6.95 11.89 6.80
C TYR A 36 -8.33 11.88 7.46
N ASP A 37 -9.06 12.98 7.29
CA ASP A 37 -10.48 13.02 7.62
C ASP A 37 -11.21 12.21 6.54
N PRO A 38 -11.81 11.06 6.89
CA PRO A 38 -12.44 10.20 5.89
C PRO A 38 -13.61 10.84 5.15
N GLU A 39 -14.18 11.92 5.71
CA GLU A 39 -15.30 12.63 5.08
C GLU A 39 -14.83 13.83 4.26
N ASN A 40 -13.53 14.13 4.26
CA ASN A 40 -12.99 15.29 3.55
C ASN A 40 -11.60 14.97 3.00
N ILE A 41 -11.55 14.04 2.04
CA ILE A 41 -10.30 13.70 1.34
C ILE A 41 -10.04 14.75 0.27
N ARG A 42 -8.99 15.55 0.45
CA ARG A 42 -8.67 16.65 -0.45
C ARG A 42 -7.57 16.25 -1.42
N ALA A 43 -7.83 16.42 -2.72
CA ALA A 43 -6.89 16.05 -3.77
C ALA A 43 -5.54 16.75 -3.61
N GLU A 44 -5.53 18.01 -3.20
CA GLU A 44 -4.30 18.80 -3.02
C GLU A 44 -3.40 18.20 -1.94
N ARG A 45 -3.99 17.73 -0.85
CA ARG A 45 -3.24 17.10 0.23
C ARG A 45 -2.72 15.73 -0.19
N VAL A 46 -3.56 14.96 -0.87
CA VAL A 46 -3.16 13.65 -1.40
C VAL A 46 -1.97 13.81 -2.34
N GLU A 47 -2.06 14.79 -3.24
CA GLU A 47 -0.95 15.07 -4.17
C GLU A 47 0.33 15.44 -3.42
N ALA A 48 0.24 16.35 -2.44
CA ALA A 48 1.41 16.78 -1.69
C ALA A 48 2.08 15.61 -0.96
N ASP A 49 1.28 14.77 -0.30
CA ASP A 49 1.80 13.62 0.43
C ASP A 49 2.45 12.60 -0.50
N LEU A 50 1.84 12.33 -1.65
CA LEU A 50 2.38 11.38 -2.62
C LEU A 50 3.61 11.91 -3.34
N ARG A 51 3.71 13.22 -3.56
CA ARG A 51 4.93 13.81 -4.12
C ARG A 51 6.09 13.70 -3.14
N GLU A 52 5.83 13.89 -1.85
CA GLU A 52 6.85 13.70 -0.82
C GLU A 52 7.30 12.24 -0.80
N GLU A 53 6.37 11.31 -0.83
CA GLU A 53 6.65 9.87 -0.87
C GLU A 53 7.48 9.51 -2.10
N ALA A 54 7.01 9.89 -3.28
CA ALA A 54 7.70 9.59 -4.53
C ALA A 54 9.07 10.27 -4.65
N GLY A 55 9.25 11.40 -3.97
CA GLY A 55 10.53 12.12 -3.92
C GLY A 55 11.53 11.54 -2.93
N THR A 56 11.11 10.61 -2.08
CA THR A 56 12.01 9.95 -1.13
C THR A 56 12.82 8.88 -1.86
N PRO A 57 14.17 8.89 -1.75
CA PRO A 57 14.98 7.89 -2.44
C PRO A 57 14.56 6.46 -2.12
N GLY A 58 14.41 5.65 -3.16
CA GLY A 58 14.01 4.24 -3.03
C GLY A 58 12.51 4.01 -2.90
N CYS A 59 11.71 5.07 -2.84
CA CYS A 59 10.25 4.95 -2.79
C CYS A 59 9.64 5.04 -4.18
N GLU A 60 8.60 4.23 -4.42
CA GLU A 60 7.82 4.27 -5.65
C GLU A 60 6.34 4.31 -5.31
N VAL A 61 5.58 5.10 -6.05
CA VAL A 61 4.12 5.13 -5.97
C VAL A 61 3.57 4.57 -7.27
N LEU A 62 2.86 3.47 -7.18
CA LEU A 62 2.37 2.71 -8.34
C LEU A 62 0.84 2.67 -8.32
N LEU A 63 0.25 2.78 -9.51
CA LEU A 63 -1.20 2.65 -9.68
C LEU A 63 -1.51 1.36 -10.40
N ALA A 64 -2.58 0.69 -9.96
CA ALA A 64 -3.08 -0.52 -10.60
C ALA A 64 -4.43 -0.25 -11.23
N ARG A 65 -4.56 -0.56 -12.51
CA ARG A 65 -5.82 -0.41 -13.25
C ARG A 65 -6.35 -1.76 -13.69
N ASP A 66 -7.67 -1.89 -13.70
CA ASP A 66 -8.32 -3.13 -14.15
C ASP A 66 -8.45 -3.15 -15.68
N GLY A 67 -9.07 -4.21 -16.22
CA GLY A 67 -9.26 -4.37 -17.65
C GLY A 67 -10.16 -3.33 -18.32
N ARG A 68 -10.82 -2.48 -17.52
CA ARG A 68 -11.62 -1.36 -18.02
C ARG A 68 -10.94 -0.01 -17.75
N GLU A 69 -9.66 -0.03 -17.48
CA GLU A 69 -8.85 1.15 -17.20
C GLU A 69 -9.27 1.94 -15.93
N ARG A 70 -10.09 1.33 -15.07
CA ARG A 70 -10.47 1.96 -13.79
C ARG A 70 -9.34 1.82 -12.78
N LEU A 71 -9.14 2.84 -11.96
CA LEU A 71 -8.16 2.75 -10.88
C LEU A 71 -8.66 1.75 -9.85
N ALA A 72 -7.98 0.61 -9.75
CA ALA A 72 -8.36 -0.47 -8.84
C ALA A 72 -7.59 -0.43 -7.53
N GLY A 73 -6.36 0.09 -7.54
CA GLY A 73 -5.55 0.13 -6.33
C GLY A 73 -4.32 1.00 -6.45
N ILE A 74 -3.70 1.23 -5.30
CA ILE A 74 -2.43 1.94 -5.19
C ILE A 74 -1.46 1.11 -4.37
N LEU A 75 -0.19 1.15 -4.75
CA LEU A 75 0.88 0.40 -4.11
C LEU A 75 2.09 1.32 -3.94
N CYS A 76 2.50 1.55 -2.69
CA CYS A 76 3.72 2.29 -2.41
C CYS A 76 4.77 1.31 -1.94
N LEU A 77 5.94 1.32 -2.58
CA LEU A 77 7.03 0.42 -2.27
C LEU A 77 8.25 1.20 -1.82
N LEU A 78 8.99 0.64 -0.87
CA LEU A 78 10.30 1.14 -0.45
C LEU A 78 11.32 0.06 -0.76
N ASP A 79 12.33 0.41 -1.54
CA ASP A 79 13.36 -0.55 -1.97
C ASP A 79 14.19 -1.08 -0.80
N ARG A 80 14.54 -0.21 0.15
CA ARG A 80 15.41 -0.59 1.26
C ARG A 80 15.08 0.21 2.51
N HIS A 81 14.51 -0.47 3.49
CA HIS A 81 14.17 0.16 4.76
C HIS A 81 15.44 0.54 5.54
N PRO A 82 15.51 1.74 6.11
CA PRO A 82 16.73 2.21 6.78
C PRO A 82 17.14 1.38 8.00
N THR A 83 16.20 0.70 8.65
CA THR A 83 16.49 -0.07 9.85
C THR A 83 16.95 -1.51 9.54
N ASP A 84 16.28 -2.17 8.59
CA ASP A 84 16.52 -3.60 8.36
C ASP A 84 17.04 -3.95 6.96
N GLY A 85 17.07 -2.99 6.05
CA GLY A 85 17.59 -3.19 4.70
C GLY A 85 16.69 -4.00 3.77
N HIS A 86 15.53 -4.44 4.24
CA HIS A 86 14.56 -5.16 3.42
C HIS A 86 13.68 -4.22 2.60
N PRO A 87 13.15 -4.69 1.48
CA PRO A 87 12.08 -3.95 0.81
C PRO A 87 10.80 -3.98 1.64
N TRP A 88 10.02 -2.92 1.54
CA TRP A 88 8.77 -2.77 2.30
C TRP A 88 7.63 -2.36 1.41
N ILE A 89 6.43 -2.83 1.74
CA ILE A 89 5.19 -2.26 1.22
C ILE A 89 4.77 -1.18 2.20
N GLY A 90 4.82 0.08 1.76
CA GLY A 90 4.42 1.22 2.59
C GLY A 90 2.91 1.45 2.58
N LEU A 91 2.26 1.11 1.47
CA LEU A 91 0.82 1.21 1.32
C LEU A 91 0.36 0.23 0.26
N LEU A 92 -0.71 -0.50 0.53
CA LEU A 92 -1.46 -1.26 -0.45
C LEU A 92 -2.93 -1.01 -0.16
N MET A 93 -3.63 -0.39 -1.10
CA MET A 93 -5.03 -0.06 -0.92
C MET A 93 -5.80 -0.38 -2.19
N VAL A 94 -6.90 -1.10 -2.04
CA VAL A 94 -7.83 -1.45 -3.13
C VAL A 94 -9.01 -0.50 -3.08
N HIS A 95 -9.51 -0.08 -4.24
CA HIS A 95 -10.71 0.75 -4.31
C HIS A 95 -11.87 0.05 -3.57
N GLY A 96 -12.53 0.80 -2.67
CA GLY A 96 -13.59 0.24 -1.83
C GLY A 96 -14.73 -0.42 -2.59
N GLY A 97 -15.04 0.08 -3.78
CA GLY A 97 -16.05 -0.51 -4.66
C GLY A 97 -15.62 -1.78 -5.37
N LEU A 98 -14.34 -2.15 -5.28
CA LEU A 98 -13.79 -3.32 -5.95
C LEU A 98 -13.24 -4.36 -4.99
N ARG A 99 -13.63 -4.29 -3.73
CA ARG A 99 -13.21 -5.26 -2.72
C ARG A 99 -13.76 -6.65 -3.01
N ARG A 100 -13.10 -7.67 -2.44
CA ARG A 100 -13.48 -9.09 -2.52
C ARG A 100 -13.45 -9.67 -3.94
N GLN A 101 -12.65 -9.06 -4.82
CA GLN A 101 -12.42 -9.56 -6.18
C GLN A 101 -11.01 -10.11 -6.37
N GLY A 102 -10.25 -10.23 -5.29
CA GLY A 102 -8.89 -10.76 -5.34
C GLY A 102 -7.83 -9.73 -5.77
N ILE A 103 -8.18 -8.45 -5.88
CA ILE A 103 -7.25 -7.40 -6.32
C ILE A 103 -6.12 -7.20 -5.33
N GLY A 104 -6.42 -7.20 -4.02
CA GLY A 104 -5.38 -7.07 -3.00
C GLY A 104 -4.36 -8.19 -3.07
N ARG A 105 -4.82 -9.41 -3.27
CA ARG A 105 -3.95 -10.58 -3.45
C ARG A 105 -3.06 -10.43 -4.68
N LEU A 106 -3.61 -9.94 -5.79
CA LEU A 106 -2.84 -9.72 -7.01
C LEU A 106 -1.76 -8.66 -6.80
N LEU A 107 -2.08 -7.58 -6.11
CA LEU A 107 -1.11 -6.52 -5.81
C LEU A 107 -0.01 -7.02 -4.89
N ALA A 108 -0.36 -7.79 -3.86
CA ALA A 108 0.64 -8.40 -2.97
C ALA A 108 1.57 -9.31 -3.76
N SER A 109 1.00 -10.18 -4.60
CA SER A 109 1.79 -11.09 -5.45
C SER A 109 2.69 -10.32 -6.41
N TRP A 110 2.20 -9.22 -6.97
CA TRP A 110 3.00 -8.39 -7.87
C TRP A 110 4.22 -7.83 -7.17
N ALA A 111 4.05 -7.32 -5.94
CA ALA A 111 5.16 -6.78 -5.15
C ALA A 111 6.16 -7.88 -4.78
N GLU A 112 5.65 -9.02 -4.33
CA GLU A 112 6.50 -10.15 -3.96
C GLU A 112 7.33 -10.63 -5.16
N GLU A 113 6.69 -10.80 -6.31
CA GLU A 113 7.38 -11.26 -7.51
C GLU A 113 8.44 -10.28 -8.00
N ARG A 114 8.13 -8.99 -7.93
CA ARG A 114 9.10 -7.96 -8.29
C ARG A 114 10.39 -8.08 -7.50
N PHE A 115 10.29 -8.21 -6.18
CA PHE A 115 11.47 -8.31 -5.33
C PHE A 115 12.12 -9.69 -5.40
N ARG A 116 11.34 -10.73 -5.67
CA ARG A 116 11.89 -12.07 -5.92
C ARG A 116 12.77 -12.06 -7.17
N GLU A 117 12.31 -11.42 -8.24
CA GLU A 117 13.08 -11.30 -9.47
C GLU A 117 14.37 -10.50 -9.29
N GLU A 118 14.38 -9.57 -8.33
CA GLU A 118 15.58 -8.81 -7.97
C GLU A 118 16.53 -9.59 -7.04
N GLY A 119 16.20 -10.82 -6.69
CA GLY A 119 17.01 -11.66 -5.83
C GLY A 119 16.93 -11.31 -4.35
N ARG A 120 15.88 -10.61 -3.93
CA ARG A 120 15.71 -10.22 -2.53
C ARG A 120 15.16 -11.40 -1.72
N ASP A 121 15.62 -11.50 -0.48
CA ASP A 121 15.28 -12.63 0.40
C ASP A 121 13.90 -12.56 1.02
N GLY A 122 13.41 -11.37 1.26
CA GLY A 122 12.15 -11.19 1.95
C GLY A 122 11.61 -9.78 1.74
N ILE A 123 10.35 -9.59 2.13
CA ILE A 123 9.65 -8.32 2.03
C ILE A 123 8.85 -8.10 3.32
N ARG A 124 8.72 -6.87 3.74
CA ARG A 124 8.06 -6.52 5.01
C ARG A 124 7.00 -5.45 4.84
N LEU A 125 6.17 -5.34 5.84
CA LEU A 125 5.19 -4.27 5.98
C LEU A 125 4.81 -4.11 7.45
N ALA A 126 4.11 -3.03 7.76
CA ALA A 126 3.55 -2.81 9.08
C ALA A 126 2.04 -2.67 8.97
N VAL A 127 1.34 -3.32 9.89
CA VAL A 127 -0.12 -3.21 10.03
C VAL A 127 -0.40 -2.50 11.34
N LEU A 128 -1.30 -1.52 11.33
CA LEU A 128 -1.74 -0.87 12.56
C LEU A 128 -2.47 -1.88 13.45
N GLU A 129 -2.18 -1.89 14.74
CA GLU A 129 -2.81 -2.83 15.67
C GLU A 129 -4.33 -2.67 15.71
N ASN A 130 -4.84 -1.47 15.44
CA ASN A 130 -6.28 -1.21 15.40
C ASN A 130 -6.92 -1.55 14.05
N ASN A 131 -6.22 -2.27 13.18
CA ASN A 131 -6.74 -2.73 11.89
C ASN A 131 -6.66 -4.26 11.79
N PRO A 132 -7.52 -4.98 12.52
CA PRO A 132 -7.47 -6.46 12.52
C PRO A 132 -7.79 -7.09 11.17
N GLY A 133 -8.56 -6.40 10.33
CA GLY A 133 -8.87 -6.87 8.97
C GLY A 133 -7.63 -6.97 8.10
N ALA A 134 -6.73 -6.00 8.21
CA ALA A 134 -5.46 -6.03 7.47
C ALA A 134 -4.57 -7.16 7.98
N LEU A 135 -4.50 -7.35 9.30
CA LEU A 135 -3.72 -8.44 9.87
C LEU A 135 -4.23 -9.80 9.36
N THR A 136 -5.55 -10.00 9.35
CA THR A 136 -6.16 -11.22 8.83
C THR A 136 -5.83 -11.41 7.35
N PHE A 137 -5.91 -10.34 6.56
CA PHE A 137 -5.61 -10.40 5.13
C PHE A 137 -4.18 -10.88 4.88
N TRP A 138 -3.19 -10.22 5.49
CA TRP A 138 -1.79 -10.57 5.27
C TRP A 138 -1.44 -11.95 5.82
N SER A 139 -2.00 -12.31 6.98
CA SER A 139 -1.81 -13.65 7.55
C SER A 139 -2.37 -14.73 6.63
N SER A 140 -3.51 -14.47 5.98
CA SER A 140 -4.10 -15.43 5.03
C SER A 140 -3.24 -15.65 3.79
N LEU A 141 -2.35 -14.71 3.48
CA LEU A 141 -1.40 -14.82 2.37
C LEU A 141 -0.07 -15.47 2.79
N GLY A 142 0.07 -15.84 4.05
CA GLY A 142 1.27 -16.51 4.56
C GLY A 142 2.28 -15.60 5.23
N TRP A 143 2.00 -14.29 5.30
CA TRP A 143 2.88 -13.35 5.99
C TRP A 143 2.87 -13.61 7.49
N GLN A 144 4.03 -13.49 8.13
CA GLN A 144 4.20 -13.81 9.55
C GLN A 144 4.54 -12.57 10.36
N GLU A 145 3.96 -12.46 11.54
CA GLU A 145 4.31 -11.41 12.49
C GLU A 145 5.71 -11.67 13.03
N ILE A 146 6.57 -10.63 12.99
CA ILE A 146 7.95 -10.75 13.48
C ILE A 146 8.28 -9.73 14.57
N ASP A 147 7.50 -8.67 14.72
CA ASP A 147 7.79 -7.62 15.69
C ASP A 147 6.54 -6.78 15.95
N ARG A 148 6.56 -6.07 17.07
CA ARG A 148 5.55 -5.05 17.40
C ARG A 148 6.28 -3.81 17.87
N ARG A 149 5.97 -2.68 17.25
CA ARG A 149 6.63 -1.41 17.57
C ARG A 149 5.79 -0.24 17.12
N ALA A 150 6.11 0.96 17.60
CA ALA A 150 5.47 2.17 17.12
C ALA A 150 6.00 2.54 15.73
N ASP A 151 5.14 3.04 14.85
CA ASP A 151 5.60 3.53 13.56
C ASP A 151 6.45 4.80 13.75
N ARG A 152 7.34 5.04 12.79
CA ARG A 152 8.31 6.14 12.89
C ARG A 152 7.70 7.52 12.71
N LYS A 153 6.64 7.61 11.93
CA LYS A 153 6.07 8.90 11.55
C LYS A 153 5.04 9.42 12.55
N HIS A 154 4.19 8.55 13.07
CA HIS A 154 3.06 8.94 13.94
C HIS A 154 3.05 8.25 15.29
N SER A 155 4.04 7.40 15.57
CA SER A 155 4.17 6.64 16.83
C SER A 155 2.95 5.78 17.14
N ARG A 156 2.26 5.28 16.12
CA ARG A 156 1.11 4.39 16.29
C ARG A 156 1.58 2.96 16.50
N PRO A 157 0.91 2.18 17.38
CA PRO A 157 1.29 0.77 17.56
C PRO A 157 1.08 -0.02 16.27
N CYS A 158 2.13 -0.71 15.84
CA CYS A 158 2.14 -1.46 14.60
C CYS A 158 2.66 -2.88 14.79
N ILE A 159 2.17 -3.78 13.95
CA ILE A 159 2.64 -5.16 13.85
C ILE A 159 3.47 -5.26 12.57
N VAL A 160 4.74 -5.60 12.70
CA VAL A 160 5.62 -5.79 11.54
C VAL A 160 5.46 -7.23 11.05
N MET A 161 5.22 -7.38 9.76
CA MET A 161 5.04 -8.67 9.13
C MET A 161 6.09 -8.91 8.04
N HIS A 162 6.43 -10.17 7.83
CA HIS A 162 7.48 -10.59 6.91
C HIS A 162 6.98 -11.72 6.03
N GLU A 163 7.34 -11.67 4.75
CA GLU A 163 7.16 -12.78 3.82
C GLU A 163 8.51 -13.15 3.25
N GLN A 164 8.84 -14.42 3.33
CA GLN A 164 10.08 -14.96 2.77
C GLN A 164 9.90 -15.12 1.27
N LEU A 165 10.88 -14.65 0.49
CA LEU A 165 10.83 -14.68 -0.97
C LEU A 165 11.72 -15.75 -1.58
N ALA A 166 12.73 -16.15 -0.85
CA ALA A 166 13.68 -17.15 -1.32
C ALA A 166 13.40 -18.54 -0.77
#